data_34ef7482cc07ae8cbe7fce69bfc978a0
#
_entry.id   34ef7482cc07ae8cbe7fce69bfc978a0
#
_cell.length_a   1.000
_cell.length_b   1.000
_cell.length_c   1.000
_cell.angle_alpha   90.00
_cell.angle_beta   90.00
_cell.angle_gamma   90.00
#
_symmetry.space_group_name_H-M   'P 1'
#
loop_
_entity.id
_entity.type
_entity.pdbx_description
1 polymer ?
#
loop_
_entity_poly.entity_id
_entity_poly.type
_entity_poly.pdbx_seq_one_letter_code
_entity_poly.pdbx_strand_id
1 'polypeptide(L)'
;EIASGDWSSDVCSSDPRSITENQDNKTLKDMTKSGKQRPWREKKIDNVSYADILEILKIKKAFNVKQCGNILEFKPTDEGYLKLHKTWFCKSKLCPVCNWRRAMKNSYQAQKVIEKVIKEKPKARWLFLTLSTKNAIDGDTLEQSLKHLTKAFDRLSRYKKVKQNLVGFMRSTEVTVNKNDGSYNQHMHVLLCVENAYFRKKENYITQEEWVNLWQRALQVDYRPVANVKAIKPNRKGDKDIESAIKETSKYSVKSSDFLTDDDEKNQEIVSDLEKGLYRKR
;
A
#
# COMPACT_ATOMS: atom_id res chain seq x y z
N GLU A 1 -23.43 -3.87 12.46
CA GLU A 1 -22.42 -4.04 13.51
C GLU A 1 -21.18 -4.61 12.86
N ILE A 2 -20.20 -3.75 12.56
CA ILE A 2 -18.88 -4.20 12.11
C ILE A 2 -18.16 -4.60 13.38
N ALA A 3 -18.07 -5.91 13.61
CA ALA A 3 -17.31 -6.46 14.70
C ALA A 3 -15.93 -5.82 14.74
N SER A 4 -15.57 -5.22 15.86
CA SER A 4 -14.24 -4.71 16.16
C SER A 4 -13.28 -5.91 16.24
N GLY A 5 -12.93 -6.44 15.08
CA GLY A 5 -11.96 -7.54 14.96
C GLY A 5 -10.66 -7.11 15.60
N ASP A 6 -10.19 -7.94 16.50
CA ASP A 6 -9.00 -7.75 17.31
C ASP A 6 -7.76 -7.58 16.43
N TRP A 7 -7.44 -6.34 16.20
CA TRP A 7 -6.39 -5.83 15.30
C TRP A 7 -4.99 -6.15 15.74
N SER A 8 -4.90 -6.71 16.92
CA SER A 8 -3.69 -6.62 17.70
C SER A 8 -2.90 -7.93 17.75
N SER A 9 -3.46 -9.05 17.27
CA SER A 9 -2.82 -10.36 17.51
C SER A 9 -1.53 -10.64 16.77
N ASP A 10 -1.30 -9.98 15.61
CA ASP A 10 -0.10 -10.29 14.81
C ASP A 10 0.86 -9.12 14.61
N VAL A 11 0.62 -8.02 15.34
CA VAL A 11 1.27 -6.77 14.99
C VAL A 11 2.43 -6.38 15.89
N CYS A 12 2.43 -6.80 17.14
CA CYS A 12 3.51 -6.57 18.09
C CYS A 12 3.53 -7.68 19.13
N SER A 13 4.49 -8.56 19.04
CA SER A 13 4.82 -9.50 20.12
C SER A 13 6.34 -9.52 20.30
N SER A 14 6.83 -9.19 21.47
CA SER A 14 8.19 -9.50 21.92
C SER A 14 8.09 -10.71 22.87
N ASP A 15 9.04 -11.61 22.76
CA ASP A 15 9.16 -12.73 23.69
C ASP A 15 9.68 -12.19 25.03
N PRO A 16 8.94 -12.32 26.16
CA PRO A 16 9.43 -11.89 27.47
C PRO A 16 10.70 -12.62 27.91
N ARG A 17 10.98 -13.80 27.35
CA ARG A 17 12.20 -14.58 27.64
C ARG A 17 13.47 -13.97 27.01
N SER A 18 13.32 -13.01 26.08
CA SER A 18 14.44 -12.24 25.54
C SER A 18 14.90 -11.09 26.46
N ILE A 19 14.24 -10.90 27.58
CA ILE A 19 14.62 -9.96 28.65
C ILE A 19 15.49 -10.71 29.65
N THR A 20 16.67 -11.17 29.24
CA THR A 20 17.68 -11.66 30.16
C THR A 20 18.38 -10.49 30.82
N GLU A 21 18.57 -10.62 32.12
CA GLU A 21 19.12 -9.61 33.02
C GLU A 21 20.54 -9.16 32.67
N ASN A 22 20.68 -7.94 32.15
CA ASN A 22 21.88 -7.11 32.30
C ASN A 22 21.47 -5.64 32.28
N GLN A 23 21.85 -4.89 33.29
CA GLN A 23 21.28 -3.59 33.65
C GLN A 23 21.70 -2.39 32.80
N ASP A 24 22.36 -2.58 31.64
CA ASP A 24 22.80 -1.48 30.79
C ASP A 24 22.05 -1.43 29.48
N ASN A 25 21.22 -0.40 29.30
CA ASN A 25 20.57 0.07 28.02
C ASN A 25 19.91 -1.00 27.16
N LYS A 26 18.99 -1.76 27.72
CA LYS A 26 18.21 -2.76 26.94
C LYS A 26 17.18 -2.09 26.03
N THR A 27 17.50 -2.01 24.76
CA THR A 27 16.51 -1.64 23.74
C THR A 27 15.53 -2.77 23.56
N LEU A 28 14.23 -2.54 23.83
CA LEU A 28 13.16 -3.49 23.56
C LEU A 28 13.10 -3.79 22.05
N LYS A 29 13.23 -5.05 21.67
CA LYS A 29 13.11 -5.53 20.30
C LYS A 29 11.74 -6.13 20.09
N ASP A 30 10.89 -5.46 19.32
CA ASP A 30 9.60 -6.02 18.89
C ASP A 30 9.84 -7.01 17.75
N MET A 31 9.59 -8.29 18.03
CA MET A 31 9.83 -9.40 17.08
C MET A 31 8.51 -9.94 16.53
N THR A 32 8.52 -10.35 15.27
CA THR A 32 7.40 -11.11 14.68
C THR A 32 7.44 -12.57 15.14
N LYS A 33 6.35 -13.32 15.01
CA LYS A 33 6.32 -14.76 15.26
C LYS A 33 7.36 -15.56 14.46
N SER A 34 7.79 -15.02 13.31
CA SER A 34 8.87 -15.60 12.48
C SER A 34 10.28 -15.15 12.86
N GLY A 35 10.47 -14.48 14.00
CA GLY A 35 11.77 -14.04 14.48
C GLY A 35 12.33 -12.78 13.79
N LYS A 36 11.55 -12.08 12.96
CA LYS A 36 12.00 -10.84 12.30
C LYS A 36 11.71 -9.62 13.19
N GLN A 37 12.71 -8.77 13.40
CA GLN A 37 12.52 -7.51 14.13
C GLN A 37 11.64 -6.54 13.34
N ARG A 38 10.70 -5.89 14.02
CA ARG A 38 9.86 -4.84 13.43
C ARG A 38 10.62 -3.52 13.32
N PRO A 39 10.50 -2.79 12.20
CA PRO A 39 11.34 -1.64 11.89
C PRO A 39 10.86 -0.33 12.56
N TRP A 40 10.49 -0.37 13.85
CA TRP A 40 10.01 0.83 14.56
C TRP A 40 11.01 1.97 14.55
N ARG A 41 12.28 1.65 14.87
CA ARG A 41 13.35 2.67 14.94
C ARG A 41 13.60 3.29 13.58
N GLU A 42 13.78 2.48 12.54
CA GLU A 42 13.96 2.94 11.16
C GLU A 42 12.81 3.84 10.71
N LYS A 43 11.56 3.38 10.88
CA LYS A 43 10.40 4.17 10.50
C LYS A 43 10.23 5.43 11.34
N LYS A 44 10.71 5.44 12.59
CA LYS A 44 10.70 6.64 13.43
C LYS A 44 11.75 7.65 13.00
N ILE A 45 12.95 7.22 12.61
CA ILE A 45 13.98 8.11 12.04
C ILE A 45 13.42 8.81 10.78
N ASP A 46 12.92 8.04 9.80
CA ASP A 46 12.28 8.59 8.61
C ASP A 46 11.12 9.56 8.96
N ASN A 47 10.36 9.24 10.00
CA ASN A 47 9.24 10.08 10.45
C ASN A 47 9.71 11.44 11.02
N VAL A 48 10.81 11.47 11.76
CA VAL A 48 11.38 12.71 12.28
C VAL A 48 11.89 13.57 11.14
N SER A 49 12.70 13.01 10.22
CA SER A 49 13.18 13.72 9.04
C SER A 49 12.02 14.30 8.20
N TYR A 50 10.96 13.53 7.99
CA TYR A 50 9.77 14.04 7.32
C TYR A 50 9.09 15.18 8.10
N ALA A 51 9.01 15.09 9.44
CA ALA A 51 8.42 16.14 10.26
C ALA A 51 9.24 17.43 10.22
N ASP A 52 10.57 17.35 10.18
CA ASP A 52 11.47 18.50 10.08
C ASP A 52 11.28 19.22 8.74
N ILE A 53 11.10 18.48 7.62
CA ILE A 53 10.73 19.09 6.32
C ILE A 53 9.37 19.81 6.42
N LEU A 54 8.38 19.22 7.08
CA LEU A 54 7.08 19.88 7.28
C LEU A 54 7.18 21.16 8.12
N GLU A 55 8.09 21.20 9.10
CA GLU A 55 8.38 22.41 9.89
C GLU A 55 8.97 23.52 9.00
N ILE A 56 9.97 23.21 8.17
CA ILE A 56 10.55 24.15 7.20
C ILE A 56 9.48 24.71 6.25
N LEU A 57 8.61 23.83 5.74
CA LEU A 57 7.49 24.19 4.86
C LEU A 57 6.32 24.88 5.61
N LYS A 58 6.43 25.09 6.91
CA LYS A 58 5.39 25.69 7.79
C LYS A 58 4.03 24.96 7.71
N ILE A 59 4.05 23.65 7.51
CA ILE A 59 2.84 22.84 7.43
C ILE A 59 2.36 22.49 8.85
N LYS A 60 1.15 22.92 9.21
CA LYS A 60 0.56 22.84 10.57
C LYS A 60 0.62 21.47 11.26
N LYS A 61 0.64 20.38 10.51
CA LYS A 61 0.67 19.01 11.07
C LYS A 61 2.06 18.53 11.49
N ALA A 62 3.13 19.29 11.27
CA ALA A 62 4.52 18.89 11.55
C ALA A 62 4.67 18.35 12.98
N PHE A 63 4.22 19.09 13.98
CA PHE A 63 4.25 18.66 15.40
C PHE A 63 3.54 17.31 15.59
N ASN A 64 2.33 17.16 15.06
CA ASN A 64 1.58 15.92 15.18
C ASN A 64 2.32 14.74 14.50
N VAL A 65 2.96 14.98 13.35
CA VAL A 65 3.75 13.95 12.66
C VAL A 65 4.97 13.57 13.51
N LYS A 66 5.66 14.54 14.10
CA LYS A 66 6.84 14.31 14.96
C LYS A 66 6.50 13.46 16.19
N GLN A 67 5.30 13.61 16.76
CA GLN A 67 4.83 12.81 17.90
C GLN A 67 4.33 11.41 17.52
N CYS A 68 4.21 11.09 16.23
CA CYS A 68 3.66 9.81 15.76
C CYS A 68 4.50 8.62 16.23
N GLY A 69 3.89 7.70 16.97
CA GLY A 69 4.57 6.51 17.49
C GLY A 69 5.71 6.81 18.45
N ASN A 70 5.67 7.92 19.19
CA ASN A 70 6.73 8.34 20.09
C ASN A 70 6.78 7.49 21.36
N ILE A 71 5.60 7.11 21.87
CA ILE A 71 5.45 6.24 23.04
C ILE A 71 4.73 4.97 22.60
N LEU A 72 5.30 3.83 22.91
CA LEU A 72 4.76 2.50 22.63
C LEU A 72 4.48 1.80 23.96
N GLU A 73 3.22 1.57 24.27
CA GLU A 73 2.80 0.83 25.45
C GLU A 73 2.48 -0.62 25.05
N PHE A 74 3.11 -1.58 25.73
CA PHE A 74 2.89 -3.00 25.49
C PHE A 74 2.21 -3.65 26.70
N LYS A 75 1.41 -4.70 26.43
CA LYS A 75 0.83 -5.58 27.45
C LYS A 75 1.26 -7.03 27.21
N PRO A 76 1.54 -7.81 28.26
CA PRO A 76 1.75 -9.24 28.12
C PRO A 76 0.44 -9.93 27.64
N THR A 77 0.58 -10.97 26.84
CA THR A 77 -0.48 -11.90 26.46
C THR A 77 -0.43 -13.13 27.37
N ASP A 78 -1.50 -13.90 27.42
CA ASP A 78 -1.56 -15.16 28.18
C ASP A 78 -0.52 -16.19 27.70
N GLU A 79 -0.11 -16.07 26.43
CA GLU A 79 0.95 -16.87 25.80
C GLU A 79 2.38 -16.40 26.14
N GLY A 80 2.53 -15.35 26.94
CA GLY A 80 3.84 -14.80 27.37
C GLY A 80 4.50 -13.86 26.38
N TYR A 81 3.81 -13.36 25.36
CA TYR A 81 4.32 -12.37 24.42
C TYR A 81 3.88 -10.95 24.78
N LEU A 82 4.67 -9.96 24.39
CA LEU A 82 4.27 -8.57 24.48
C LEU A 82 3.51 -8.15 23.22
N LYS A 83 2.35 -7.51 23.41
CA LYS A 83 1.49 -7.01 22.36
C LYS A 83 1.37 -5.49 22.49
N LEU A 84 1.50 -4.75 21.39
CA LEU A 84 1.27 -3.31 21.40
C LEU A 84 -0.15 -3.03 21.88
N HIS A 85 -0.26 -2.34 23.01
CA HIS A 85 -1.54 -2.00 23.62
C HIS A 85 -2.01 -0.63 23.16
N LYS A 86 -1.13 0.39 23.26
CA LYS A 86 -1.48 1.76 22.98
C LYS A 86 -0.32 2.52 22.35
N THR A 87 -0.62 3.36 21.39
CA THR A 87 0.25 4.38 20.84
C THR A 87 -0.59 5.39 20.10
N TRP A 88 -0.03 6.55 19.84
CA TRP A 88 -0.70 7.56 19.06
C TRP A 88 -0.14 7.62 17.63
N PHE A 89 -1.03 7.70 16.65
CA PHE A 89 -0.71 7.80 15.24
C PHE A 89 -1.24 9.08 14.62
N CYS A 90 -0.39 9.84 13.90
CA CYS A 90 -0.77 11.10 13.24
C CYS A 90 -1.72 10.91 12.03
N LYS A 91 -1.85 9.70 11.51
CA LYS A 91 -2.67 9.32 10.35
C LYS A 91 -2.28 10.01 9.04
N SER A 92 -1.19 10.78 9.01
CA SER A 92 -0.68 11.39 7.77
C SER A 92 -0.35 10.32 6.73
N LYS A 93 -0.60 10.62 5.45
CA LYS A 93 -0.38 9.68 4.35
C LYS A 93 1.08 9.49 3.97
N LEU A 94 1.92 10.48 4.22
CA LEU A 94 3.35 10.40 3.97
C LEU A 94 4.15 9.98 5.22
N CYS A 95 3.54 9.95 6.40
CA CYS A 95 4.23 9.52 7.60
C CYS A 95 4.71 8.07 7.49
N PRO A 96 6.02 7.80 7.55
CA PRO A 96 6.59 6.46 7.39
C PRO A 96 6.06 5.44 8.41
N VAL A 97 5.88 5.85 9.67
CA VAL A 97 5.29 5.00 10.72
C VAL A 97 3.85 4.62 10.38
N CYS A 98 3.01 5.62 10.04
CA CYS A 98 1.61 5.37 9.69
C CYS A 98 1.47 4.52 8.41
N ASN A 99 2.32 4.77 7.41
CA ASN A 99 2.29 4.04 6.15
C ASN A 99 2.66 2.58 6.34
N TRP A 100 3.75 2.32 7.04
CA TRP A 100 4.13 0.96 7.38
C TRP A 100 3.01 0.22 8.13
N ARG A 101 2.46 0.81 9.17
CA ARG A 101 1.34 0.21 9.95
C ARG A 101 0.10 -0.02 9.10
N ARG A 102 -0.23 0.92 8.23
CA ARG A 102 -1.37 0.81 7.30
C ARG A 102 -1.15 -0.31 6.28
N ALA A 103 0.04 -0.44 5.71
CA ALA A 103 0.38 -1.50 4.77
C ALA A 103 0.25 -2.89 5.43
N MET A 104 0.76 -3.06 6.65
CA MET A 104 0.60 -4.31 7.40
C MET A 104 -0.87 -4.64 7.63
N LYS A 105 -1.65 -3.66 8.08
CA LYS A 105 -3.09 -3.81 8.29
C LYS A 105 -3.80 -4.24 7.01
N ASN A 106 -3.60 -3.49 5.94
CA ASN A 106 -4.26 -3.74 4.67
C ASN A 106 -3.87 -5.12 4.12
N SER A 107 -2.59 -5.52 4.25
CA SER A 107 -2.13 -6.84 3.82
C SER A 107 -2.81 -7.97 4.58
N TYR A 108 -2.91 -7.85 5.90
CA TYR A 108 -3.62 -8.85 6.72
C TYR A 108 -5.11 -8.95 6.36
N GLN A 109 -5.79 -7.82 6.23
CA GLN A 109 -7.21 -7.80 5.84
C GLN A 109 -7.41 -8.37 4.44
N ALA A 110 -6.55 -8.00 3.49
CA ALA A 110 -6.56 -8.51 2.14
C ALA A 110 -6.43 -10.03 2.11
N GLN A 111 -5.48 -10.56 2.87
CA GLN A 111 -5.28 -12.00 2.99
C GLN A 111 -6.54 -12.71 3.48
N LYS A 112 -7.17 -12.22 4.55
CA LYS A 112 -8.41 -12.79 5.08
C LYS A 112 -9.56 -12.80 4.07
N VAL A 113 -9.72 -11.69 3.34
CA VAL A 113 -10.75 -11.60 2.29
C VAL A 113 -10.46 -12.60 1.17
N ILE A 114 -9.21 -12.70 0.72
CA ILE A 114 -8.81 -13.59 -0.37
C ILE A 114 -8.97 -15.05 0.04
N GLU A 115 -8.54 -15.44 1.24
CA GLU A 115 -8.75 -16.79 1.79
C GLU A 115 -10.23 -17.18 1.77
N LYS A 116 -11.11 -16.25 2.18
CA LYS A 116 -12.56 -16.48 2.14
C LYS A 116 -13.08 -16.64 0.71
N VAL A 117 -12.65 -15.78 -0.22
CA VAL A 117 -13.03 -15.88 -1.64
C VAL A 117 -12.56 -17.18 -2.26
N ILE A 118 -11.33 -17.62 -2.00
CA ILE A 118 -10.82 -18.91 -2.48
C ILE A 118 -11.66 -20.07 -1.97
N LYS A 119 -12.08 -20.02 -0.69
CA LYS A 119 -12.94 -21.06 -0.09
C LYS A 119 -14.34 -21.08 -0.71
N GLU A 120 -14.96 -19.93 -0.92
CA GLU A 120 -16.33 -19.81 -1.46
C GLU A 120 -16.39 -19.98 -2.99
N LYS A 121 -15.34 -19.56 -3.71
CA LYS A 121 -15.23 -19.65 -5.17
C LYS A 121 -13.93 -20.34 -5.62
N PRO A 122 -13.74 -21.64 -5.38
CA PRO A 122 -12.48 -22.34 -5.62
C PRO A 122 -12.08 -22.42 -7.09
N LYS A 123 -13.02 -22.16 -8.01
CA LYS A 123 -12.77 -22.13 -9.48
C LYS A 123 -12.43 -20.73 -9.99
N ALA A 124 -12.57 -19.67 -9.18
CA ALA A 124 -12.20 -18.32 -9.58
C ALA A 124 -10.71 -18.22 -9.93
N ARG A 125 -10.35 -17.24 -10.72
CA ARG A 125 -8.99 -16.97 -11.18
C ARG A 125 -8.58 -15.55 -10.77
N TRP A 126 -7.28 -15.33 -10.71
CA TRP A 126 -6.73 -14.05 -10.27
C TRP A 126 -5.84 -13.44 -11.35
N LEU A 127 -6.01 -12.15 -11.57
CA LEU A 127 -5.17 -11.34 -12.45
C LEU A 127 -4.57 -10.21 -11.63
N PHE A 128 -3.31 -9.91 -11.88
CA PHE A 128 -2.65 -8.72 -11.34
C PHE A 128 -2.42 -7.72 -12.46
N LEU A 129 -2.99 -6.52 -12.30
CA LEU A 129 -2.87 -5.44 -13.26
C LEU A 129 -2.00 -4.32 -12.68
N THR A 130 -1.16 -3.76 -13.53
CA THR A 130 -0.48 -2.48 -13.28
C THR A 130 -0.92 -1.51 -14.37
N LEU A 131 -1.57 -0.44 -13.96
CA LEU A 131 -2.17 0.57 -14.84
C LEU A 131 -1.51 1.92 -14.59
N SER A 132 -0.95 2.55 -15.62
CA SER A 132 -0.27 3.85 -15.51
C SER A 132 -0.92 4.90 -16.41
N THR A 133 -0.54 6.14 -16.19
CA THR A 133 -0.82 7.30 -17.06
C THR A 133 0.47 8.12 -17.23
N LYS A 134 0.45 9.22 -17.97
CA LYS A 134 1.60 10.13 -18.05
C LYS A 134 2.01 10.64 -16.67
N ASN A 135 3.31 10.83 -16.45
CA ASN A 135 3.83 11.37 -15.21
C ASN A 135 3.27 12.78 -14.95
N ALA A 136 3.01 13.08 -13.71
CA ALA A 136 2.74 14.43 -13.24
C ALA A 136 4.07 15.15 -12.99
N ILE A 137 4.08 16.48 -13.14
CA ILE A 137 5.29 17.31 -13.04
C ILE A 137 5.33 18.15 -11.75
N ASP A 138 4.20 18.28 -11.07
CA ASP A 138 4.02 19.03 -9.84
C ASP A 138 2.84 18.51 -9.00
N GLY A 139 2.61 19.11 -7.84
CA GLY A 139 1.54 18.69 -6.92
C GLY A 139 0.13 18.89 -7.47
N ASP A 140 -0.12 19.91 -8.31
CA ASP A 140 -1.43 20.16 -8.92
C ASP A 140 -1.75 19.13 -9.98
N THR A 141 -0.83 18.90 -10.89
CA THR A 141 -0.98 17.87 -11.93
C THR A 141 -1.05 16.47 -11.32
N LEU A 142 -0.32 16.22 -10.23
CA LEU A 142 -0.42 14.97 -9.48
C LEU A 142 -1.81 14.78 -8.88
N GLU A 143 -2.38 15.82 -8.26
CA GLU A 143 -3.73 15.75 -7.72
C GLU A 143 -4.79 15.44 -8.80
N GLN A 144 -4.71 16.14 -9.91
CA GLN A 144 -5.60 15.94 -11.05
C GLN A 144 -5.45 14.54 -11.65
N SER A 145 -4.20 14.10 -11.85
CA SER A 145 -3.90 12.77 -12.40
C SER A 145 -4.41 11.64 -11.50
N LEU A 146 -4.25 11.74 -10.17
CA LEU A 146 -4.78 10.74 -9.24
C LEU A 146 -6.32 10.68 -9.24
N LYS A 147 -7.00 11.83 -9.39
CA LYS A 147 -8.45 11.87 -9.58
C LYS A 147 -8.85 11.21 -10.90
N HIS A 148 -8.12 11.52 -11.96
CA HIS A 148 -8.36 10.97 -13.30
C HIS A 148 -8.16 9.45 -13.33
N LEU A 149 -7.06 8.96 -12.78
CA LEU A 149 -6.73 7.53 -12.66
C LEU A 149 -7.84 6.75 -11.93
N THR A 150 -8.36 7.31 -10.83
CA THR A 150 -9.45 6.71 -10.06
C THR A 150 -10.74 6.61 -10.89
N LYS A 151 -11.12 7.69 -11.57
CA LYS A 151 -12.31 7.71 -12.45
C LYS A 151 -12.15 6.78 -13.65
N ALA A 152 -10.96 6.71 -14.22
CA ALA A 152 -10.66 5.82 -15.33
C ALA A 152 -10.83 4.34 -14.94
N PHE A 153 -10.32 3.96 -13.77
CA PHE A 153 -10.51 2.59 -13.28
C PHE A 153 -11.99 2.27 -13.02
N ASP A 154 -12.76 3.21 -12.50
CA ASP A 154 -14.20 3.03 -12.31
C ASP A 154 -14.91 2.80 -13.67
N ARG A 155 -14.55 3.56 -14.73
CA ARG A 155 -15.04 3.32 -16.10
C ARG A 155 -14.62 1.94 -16.62
N LEU A 156 -13.33 1.58 -16.47
CA LEU A 156 -12.79 0.29 -16.91
C LEU A 156 -13.56 -0.89 -16.30
N SER A 157 -13.80 -0.84 -14.99
CA SER A 157 -14.50 -1.91 -14.27
C SER A 157 -15.96 -2.11 -14.72
N ARG A 158 -16.57 -1.08 -15.33
CA ARG A 158 -17.96 -1.10 -15.83
C ARG A 158 -18.08 -1.54 -17.30
N TYR A 159 -16.98 -1.60 -18.06
CA TYR A 159 -17.04 -2.07 -19.43
C TYR A 159 -17.56 -3.51 -19.49
N LYS A 160 -18.49 -3.79 -20.42
CA LYS A 160 -19.20 -5.08 -20.53
C LYS A 160 -18.24 -6.27 -20.47
N LYS A 161 -17.16 -6.24 -21.26
CA LYS A 161 -16.18 -7.34 -21.34
C LYS A 161 -15.39 -7.56 -20.02
N VAL A 162 -15.20 -6.51 -19.22
CA VAL A 162 -14.58 -6.60 -17.89
C VAL A 162 -15.61 -7.04 -16.86
N LYS A 163 -16.74 -6.33 -16.78
CA LYS A 163 -17.79 -6.52 -15.77
C LYS A 163 -18.37 -7.93 -15.79
N GLN A 164 -18.58 -8.53 -16.95
CA GLN A 164 -19.16 -9.89 -17.07
C GLN A 164 -18.27 -10.99 -16.48
N ASN A 165 -16.97 -10.72 -16.37
CA ASN A 165 -16.00 -11.65 -15.83
C ASN A 165 -15.64 -11.37 -14.36
N LEU A 166 -16.00 -10.19 -13.85
CA LEU A 166 -15.50 -9.69 -12.58
C LEU A 166 -16.29 -10.25 -11.41
N VAL A 167 -15.60 -10.94 -10.49
CA VAL A 167 -16.11 -11.34 -9.17
C VAL A 167 -15.90 -10.21 -8.17
N GLY A 168 -14.72 -9.61 -8.17
CA GLY A 168 -14.34 -8.50 -7.30
C GLY A 168 -12.91 -8.06 -7.53
N PHE A 169 -12.50 -7.00 -6.85
CA PHE A 169 -11.14 -6.50 -6.96
C PHE A 169 -10.65 -5.82 -5.68
N MET A 170 -9.35 -5.76 -5.55
CA MET A 170 -8.63 -4.88 -4.62
C MET A 170 -7.67 -4.00 -5.41
N ARG A 171 -7.50 -2.75 -5.00
CA ARG A 171 -6.59 -1.84 -5.68
C ARG A 171 -5.86 -0.92 -4.72
N SER A 172 -4.64 -0.55 -5.09
CA SER A 172 -3.88 0.53 -4.47
C SER A 172 -3.30 1.43 -5.55
N THR A 173 -3.04 2.68 -5.18
CA THR A 173 -2.33 3.62 -6.05
C THR A 173 -0.99 3.92 -5.40
N GLU A 174 0.08 3.77 -6.16
CA GLU A 174 1.45 4.10 -5.77
C GLU A 174 1.92 5.28 -6.62
N VAL A 175 2.65 6.19 -5.99
CA VAL A 175 3.35 7.30 -6.64
C VAL A 175 4.83 7.12 -6.37
N THR A 176 5.64 7.06 -7.41
CA THR A 176 7.10 7.03 -7.32
C THR A 176 7.68 8.28 -7.95
N VAL A 177 8.76 8.79 -7.38
CA VAL A 177 9.47 9.95 -7.93
C VAL A 177 10.54 9.47 -8.90
N ASN A 178 10.52 10.01 -10.11
CA ASN A 178 11.55 9.75 -11.10
C ASN A 178 12.82 10.54 -10.71
N LYS A 179 13.90 9.85 -10.45
CA LYS A 179 15.16 10.47 -10.00
C LYS A 179 15.83 11.33 -11.07
N ASN A 180 15.52 11.10 -12.35
CA ASN A 180 16.17 11.79 -13.46
C ASN A 180 15.57 13.17 -13.70
N ASP A 181 14.25 13.29 -13.68
CA ASP A 181 13.52 14.50 -14.05
C ASP A 181 12.61 15.06 -12.96
N GLY A 182 12.56 14.42 -11.78
CA GLY A 182 11.71 14.82 -10.66
C GLY A 182 10.22 14.54 -10.85
N SER A 183 9.80 14.02 -12.01
CA SER A 183 8.38 13.74 -12.27
C SER A 183 7.80 12.64 -11.39
N TYR A 184 6.50 12.69 -11.21
CA TYR A 184 5.74 11.74 -10.39
C TYR A 184 5.09 10.68 -11.27
N ASN A 185 5.54 9.43 -11.14
CA ASN A 185 4.92 8.30 -11.81
C ASN A 185 3.82 7.73 -10.90
N GLN A 186 2.57 8.01 -11.23
CA GLN A 186 1.42 7.45 -10.54
C GLN A 186 0.91 6.22 -11.30
N HIS A 187 0.79 5.13 -10.58
CA HIS A 187 0.28 3.89 -11.13
C HIS A 187 -0.62 3.16 -10.13
N MET A 188 -1.50 2.34 -10.65
CA MET A 188 -2.46 1.57 -9.88
C MET A 188 -2.16 0.08 -9.99
N HIS A 189 -1.98 -0.57 -8.85
CA HIS A 189 -1.94 -2.02 -8.75
C HIS A 189 -3.33 -2.54 -8.44
N VAL A 190 -3.80 -3.49 -9.22
CA VAL A 190 -5.13 -4.08 -9.07
C VAL A 190 -5.02 -5.59 -9.04
N LEU A 191 -5.53 -6.20 -8.01
CA LEU A 191 -5.76 -7.63 -7.92
C LEU A 191 -7.22 -7.89 -8.28
N LEU A 192 -7.47 -8.47 -9.46
CA LEU A 192 -8.80 -8.85 -9.94
C LEU A 192 -9.07 -10.31 -9.66
N CYS A 193 -10.23 -10.59 -9.08
CA CYS A 193 -10.82 -11.92 -9.04
C CYS A 193 -11.81 -12.05 -10.20
N VAL A 194 -11.62 -13.03 -11.07
CA VAL A 194 -12.46 -13.26 -12.24
C VAL A 194 -13.07 -14.66 -12.23
N GLU A 195 -14.21 -14.81 -12.90
CA GLU A 195 -14.85 -16.11 -13.08
C GLU A 195 -13.97 -17.06 -13.91
N ASN A 196 -14.08 -18.36 -13.66
CA ASN A 196 -13.34 -19.39 -14.39
C ASN A 196 -13.54 -19.33 -15.91
N ALA A 197 -14.71 -18.85 -16.34
CA ALA A 197 -15.06 -18.67 -17.76
C ALA A 197 -14.13 -17.70 -18.49
N TYR A 198 -13.43 -16.78 -17.76
CA TYR A 198 -12.48 -15.85 -18.34
C TYR A 198 -11.39 -16.55 -19.18
N PHE A 199 -10.85 -17.67 -18.69
CA PHE A 199 -9.80 -18.43 -19.41
C PHE A 199 -10.34 -19.58 -20.27
N ARG A 200 -11.61 -19.98 -20.09
CA ARG A 200 -12.20 -21.12 -20.82
C ARG A 200 -12.92 -20.72 -22.08
N LYS A 201 -13.49 -19.52 -22.13
CA LYS A 201 -14.28 -19.03 -23.25
C LYS A 201 -13.51 -17.94 -23.97
N LYS A 202 -13.26 -18.14 -25.26
CA LYS A 202 -12.51 -17.18 -26.08
C LYS A 202 -13.14 -15.77 -26.06
N GLU A 203 -14.45 -15.69 -26.07
CA GLU A 203 -15.19 -14.44 -26.02
C GLU A 203 -15.04 -13.67 -24.68
N ASN A 204 -14.69 -14.37 -23.61
CA ASN A 204 -14.48 -13.77 -22.28
C ASN A 204 -13.03 -13.33 -22.05
N TYR A 205 -12.10 -13.95 -22.77
CA TYR A 205 -10.69 -13.66 -22.60
C TYR A 205 -10.37 -12.26 -23.11
N ILE A 206 -9.57 -11.52 -22.33
CA ILE A 206 -9.08 -10.19 -22.70
C ILE A 206 -7.57 -10.30 -22.86
N THR A 207 -7.07 -10.09 -24.06
CA THR A 207 -5.63 -10.10 -24.35
C THR A 207 -4.92 -8.91 -23.73
N GLN A 208 -3.59 -8.96 -23.65
CA GLN A 208 -2.77 -7.84 -23.19
C GLN A 208 -3.05 -6.56 -24.01
N GLU A 209 -3.17 -6.69 -25.33
CA GLU A 209 -3.47 -5.58 -26.23
C GLU A 209 -4.88 -5.01 -25.98
N GLU A 210 -5.86 -5.86 -25.80
CA GLU A 210 -7.22 -5.42 -25.47
C GLU A 210 -7.27 -4.70 -24.10
N TRP A 211 -6.50 -5.15 -23.11
CA TRP A 211 -6.39 -4.43 -21.82
C TRP A 211 -5.81 -3.03 -22.01
N VAL A 212 -4.77 -2.87 -22.84
CA VAL A 212 -4.20 -1.56 -23.16
C VAL A 212 -5.24 -0.66 -23.84
N ASN A 213 -5.97 -1.18 -24.83
CA ASN A 213 -7.00 -0.44 -25.55
C ASN A 213 -8.19 -0.04 -24.62
N LEU A 214 -8.63 -0.96 -23.76
CA LEU A 214 -9.66 -0.68 -22.76
C LEU A 214 -9.18 0.38 -21.76
N TRP A 215 -7.93 0.32 -21.35
CA TRP A 215 -7.35 1.30 -20.43
C TRP A 215 -7.20 2.68 -21.07
N GLN A 216 -6.73 2.75 -22.32
CA GLN A 216 -6.65 3.99 -23.09
C GLN A 216 -8.03 4.65 -23.22
N ARG A 217 -9.02 3.87 -23.60
CA ARG A 217 -10.42 4.33 -23.68
C ARG A 217 -10.94 4.79 -22.31
N ALA A 218 -10.61 4.07 -21.24
CA ALA A 218 -11.03 4.43 -19.89
C ALA A 218 -10.36 5.71 -19.39
N LEU A 219 -9.09 5.93 -19.73
CA LEU A 219 -8.39 7.17 -19.49
C LEU A 219 -8.89 8.33 -20.36
N GLN A 220 -9.53 8.05 -21.50
CA GLN A 220 -9.95 9.09 -22.48
C GLN A 220 -8.75 9.91 -22.98
N VAL A 221 -7.67 9.25 -23.36
CA VAL A 221 -6.42 9.86 -23.84
C VAL A 221 -6.11 9.41 -25.26
N ASP A 222 -5.36 10.23 -26.00
CA ASP A 222 -4.92 10.00 -27.37
C ASP A 222 -3.63 9.17 -27.48
N TYR A 223 -2.84 9.13 -26.40
CA TYR A 223 -1.62 8.33 -26.33
C TYR A 223 -1.88 6.91 -25.84
N ARG A 224 -0.98 5.99 -26.18
CA ARG A 224 -1.00 4.60 -25.70
C ARG A 224 -0.48 4.52 -24.26
N PRO A 225 -1.33 4.24 -23.25
CA PRO A 225 -0.89 4.12 -21.86
C PRO A 225 -0.28 2.76 -21.58
N VAL A 226 0.39 2.62 -20.44
CA VAL A 226 0.87 1.33 -19.96
C VAL A 226 -0.23 0.63 -19.17
N ALA A 227 -0.60 -0.55 -19.62
CA ALA A 227 -1.41 -1.50 -18.87
C ALA A 227 -0.73 -2.87 -18.96
N ASN A 228 -0.29 -3.42 -17.84
CA ASN A 228 0.32 -4.74 -17.79
C ASN A 228 -0.60 -5.69 -17.02
N VAL A 229 -0.82 -6.88 -17.57
CA VAL A 229 -1.71 -7.90 -16.99
C VAL A 229 -0.95 -9.20 -16.83
N LYS A 230 -0.90 -9.71 -15.61
CA LYS A 230 -0.29 -10.98 -15.26
C LYS A 230 -1.33 -11.91 -14.63
N ALA A 231 -1.51 -13.10 -15.19
CA ALA A 231 -2.30 -14.15 -14.56
C ALA A 231 -1.53 -14.73 -13.36
N ILE A 232 -2.20 -14.79 -12.22
CA ILE A 232 -1.68 -15.44 -11.02
C ILE A 232 -2.04 -16.91 -11.11
N LYS A 233 -1.02 -17.77 -11.16
CA LYS A 233 -1.22 -19.22 -11.19
C LYS A 233 -1.57 -19.70 -9.77
N PRO A 234 -2.68 -20.43 -9.59
CA PRO A 234 -2.96 -21.06 -8.31
C PRO A 234 -1.86 -22.12 -8.05
N ASN A 235 -1.10 -21.92 -7.00
CA ASN A 235 -0.08 -22.88 -6.61
C ASN A 235 -0.65 -23.79 -5.51
N ARG A 236 -0.53 -25.11 -5.65
CA ARG A 236 -1.10 -26.09 -4.70
C ARG A 236 -0.33 -26.18 -3.39
N LYS A 237 0.81 -25.51 -3.26
CA LYS A 237 1.65 -25.50 -2.04
C LYS A 237 2.19 -24.09 -1.79
N GLY A 238 1.37 -23.25 -1.09
CA GLY A 238 1.75 -21.92 -0.64
C GLY A 238 1.92 -20.94 -1.80
N ASP A 239 0.88 -20.15 -2.06
CA ASP A 239 0.82 -19.23 -3.21
C ASP A 239 1.71 -18.00 -3.01
N LYS A 240 3.01 -18.15 -3.24
CA LYS A 240 3.96 -17.01 -3.25
C LYS A 240 3.53 -15.91 -4.24
N ASP A 241 2.87 -16.28 -5.34
CA ASP A 241 2.39 -15.31 -6.34
C ASP A 241 1.21 -14.49 -5.84
N ILE A 242 0.24 -15.11 -5.15
CA ILE A 242 -0.91 -14.40 -4.59
C ILE A 242 -0.50 -13.57 -3.38
N GLU A 243 0.39 -14.07 -2.52
CA GLU A 243 0.96 -13.31 -1.41
C GLU A 243 1.74 -12.09 -1.90
N SER A 244 2.52 -12.23 -2.98
CA SER A 244 3.23 -11.12 -3.61
C SER A 244 2.25 -10.08 -4.15
N ALA A 245 1.18 -10.50 -4.83
CA ALA A 245 0.13 -9.59 -5.33
C ALA A 245 -0.62 -8.89 -4.20
N ILE A 246 -0.89 -9.57 -3.09
CA ILE A 246 -1.46 -8.96 -1.87
C ILE A 246 -0.52 -7.89 -1.32
N LYS A 247 0.77 -8.18 -1.22
CA LYS A 247 1.77 -7.21 -0.74
C LYS A 247 1.81 -5.98 -1.64
N GLU A 248 1.83 -6.17 -2.97
CA GLU A 248 1.82 -5.06 -3.93
C GLU A 248 0.55 -4.21 -3.82
N THR A 249 -0.65 -4.83 -3.75
CA THR A 249 -1.91 -4.10 -3.60
C THR A 249 -2.15 -3.53 -2.20
N SER A 250 -1.31 -3.86 -1.23
CA SER A 250 -1.39 -3.36 0.15
C SER A 250 -0.31 -2.34 0.49
N LYS A 251 0.61 -2.05 -0.43
CA LYS A 251 1.66 -1.05 -0.26
C LYS A 251 1.07 0.33 0.05
N TYR A 252 1.89 1.15 0.66
CA TYR A 252 1.59 2.57 0.86
C TYR A 252 1.76 3.37 -0.43
N SER A 253 1.11 4.53 -0.49
CA SER A 253 1.05 5.34 -1.71
C SER A 253 2.40 5.89 -2.16
N VAL A 254 3.35 6.13 -1.24
CA VAL A 254 4.71 6.66 -1.53
C VAL A 254 5.70 6.05 -0.55
N LYS A 255 6.89 5.71 -1.01
CA LYS A 255 7.99 5.23 -0.15
C LYS A 255 8.73 6.42 0.47
N SER A 256 9.23 6.26 1.71
CA SER A 256 10.05 7.29 2.34
C SER A 256 11.32 7.59 1.54
N SER A 257 11.93 6.58 0.92
CA SER A 257 13.10 6.73 0.04
C SER A 257 12.88 7.58 -1.21
N ASP A 258 11.62 7.89 -1.56
CA ASP A 258 11.30 8.71 -2.72
C ASP A 258 11.33 10.22 -2.39
N PHE A 259 11.24 10.59 -1.10
CA PHE A 259 11.21 11.98 -0.63
C PHE A 259 12.16 12.27 0.55
N LEU A 260 12.93 11.30 1.00
CA LEU A 260 14.02 11.43 1.97
C LEU A 260 15.31 10.97 1.30
N THR A 261 15.96 11.89 0.63
CA THR A 261 17.24 11.70 -0.07
C THR A 261 18.32 12.56 0.59
N ASP A 262 19.53 12.53 0.08
CA ASP A 262 20.62 13.36 0.58
C ASP A 262 20.53 14.84 0.10
N ASP A 263 19.51 15.19 -0.69
CA ASP A 263 19.27 16.53 -1.22
C ASP A 263 18.07 17.17 -0.52
N ASP A 264 18.35 18.04 0.44
CA ASP A 264 17.35 18.67 1.29
C ASP A 264 16.40 19.62 0.53
N GLU A 265 16.89 20.36 -0.48
CA GLU A 265 16.05 21.27 -1.28
C GLU A 265 15.06 20.46 -2.12
N LYS A 266 15.53 19.42 -2.77
CA LYS A 266 14.70 18.49 -3.53
C LYS A 266 13.70 17.76 -2.66
N ASN A 267 14.07 17.36 -1.44
CA ASN A 267 13.17 16.74 -0.49
C ASN A 267 12.01 17.67 -0.11
N GLN A 268 12.29 18.97 0.08
CA GLN A 268 11.26 19.97 0.40
C GLN A 268 10.28 20.15 -0.76
N GLU A 269 10.76 20.25 -1.98
CA GLU A 269 9.93 20.36 -3.20
C GLU A 269 9.03 19.13 -3.34
N ILE A 270 9.62 17.92 -3.28
CA ILE A 270 8.88 16.66 -3.41
C ILE A 270 7.83 16.52 -2.30
N VAL A 271 8.17 16.84 -1.05
CA VAL A 271 7.22 16.76 0.07
C VAL A 271 6.08 17.76 -0.12
N SER A 272 6.37 18.98 -0.57
CA SER A 272 5.34 19.99 -0.87
C SER A 272 4.35 19.47 -1.91
N ASP A 273 4.84 18.95 -3.01
CA ASP A 273 4.02 18.41 -4.11
C ASP A 273 3.21 17.18 -3.69
N LEU A 274 3.85 16.24 -2.99
CA LEU A 274 3.16 15.04 -2.50
C LEU A 274 2.08 15.39 -1.47
N GLU A 275 2.31 16.37 -0.60
CA GLU A 275 1.31 16.85 0.35
C GLU A 275 0.10 17.44 -0.35
N LYS A 276 0.31 18.20 -1.42
CA LYS A 276 -0.75 18.76 -2.24
C LYS A 276 -1.47 17.67 -3.04
N GLY A 277 -0.72 16.85 -3.77
CA GLY A 277 -1.27 15.80 -4.64
C GLY A 277 -2.06 14.75 -3.91
N LEU A 278 -1.65 14.39 -2.68
CA LEU A 278 -2.31 13.37 -1.85
C LEU A 278 -3.32 13.94 -0.85
N TYR A 279 -3.57 15.25 -0.87
CA TYR A 279 -4.51 15.88 0.05
C TYR A 279 -5.91 15.27 -0.04
N ARG A 280 -6.48 14.86 1.10
CA ARG A 280 -7.80 14.21 1.22
C ARG A 280 -8.05 12.99 0.31
N LYS A 281 -7.03 12.37 -0.28
CA LYS A 281 -7.19 11.09 -0.98
C LYS A 281 -7.38 9.96 0.05
N ARG A 282 -8.26 9.00 -0.25
CA ARG A 282 -8.51 7.82 0.60
C ARG A 282 -7.78 6.60 0.07
#